data_0b0ebab909fb36468563e878eb2c60bc
#
_entry.id   0b0ebab909fb36468563e878eb2c60bc
#
_cell.length_a   1.000
_cell.length_b   1.000
_cell.length_c   1.000
_cell.angle_alpha   90.00
_cell.angle_beta   90.00
_cell.angle_gamma   90.00
#
_symmetry.space_group_name_H-M   'P 1'
#
loop_
_entity.id
_entity.type
_entity.pdbx_description
1 polymer ?
#
loop_
_entity_poly.entity_id
_entity_poly.type
_entity_poly.pdbx_seq_one_letter_code
_entity_poly.pdbx_strand_id
1 'polypeptide(L)'
;MTEITNSKPYNLAERTLLFAKEIIAFTKPLPRTIANVEIVKQLIRSAGSVGANYIEANEALSKKDFSMRIKICRKECKESQYWLRLLEGKEDGWDSRRDQLVKETVEMVKIFTAIIEKSK
;
A
#
# COMPACT_ATOMS: atom_id res chain seq x y z
N MET A 1 6.02 3.69 26.92
CA MET A 1 5.98 3.81 26.17
C MET A 1 5.52 3.98 25.24
N THR A 2 5.26 4.09 25.13
CA THR A 2 4.80 4.02 24.26
C THR A 2 4.61 4.84 23.20
N GLU A 3 4.53 5.73 22.92
CA GLU A 3 4.47 6.48 21.91
C GLU A 3 4.91 6.10 20.65
N ILE A 4 5.74 5.49 20.66
CA ILE A 4 6.38 4.89 19.52
C ILE A 4 5.48 3.99 18.78
N THR A 5 4.41 3.56 19.38
CA THR A 5 3.49 2.63 18.78
C THR A 5 2.84 3.13 17.51
N ASN A 6 2.84 4.45 17.28
CA ASN A 6 2.25 5.01 16.07
C ASN A 6 3.26 5.31 14.98
N SER A 7 4.51 5.00 15.22
CA SER A 7 5.55 5.27 14.24
C SER A 7 5.50 4.29 13.09
N LYS A 8 5.71 4.80 11.88
CA LYS A 8 5.88 3.94 10.73
C LYS A 8 7.33 3.52 10.63
N PRO A 9 7.61 2.31 10.11
CA PRO A 9 8.99 1.89 9.89
C PRO A 9 9.68 2.82 8.90
N TYR A 10 10.97 3.11 9.12
CA TYR A 10 11.77 3.81 8.13
C TYR A 10 12.11 2.91 6.95
N ASN A 11 12.30 1.62 7.24
CA ASN A 11 12.65 0.64 6.24
C ASN A 11 11.45 0.37 5.35
N LEU A 12 11.57 0.63 4.05
CA LEU A 12 10.47 0.46 3.13
C LEU A 12 10.06 -1.00 2.97
N ALA A 13 11.01 -1.94 3.11
CA ALA A 13 10.66 -3.36 3.05
C ALA A 13 9.67 -3.71 4.16
N GLU A 14 9.94 -3.24 5.38
CA GLU A 14 9.03 -3.47 6.51
C GLU A 14 7.76 -2.66 6.39
N ARG A 15 7.87 -1.43 5.91
CA ARG A 15 6.70 -0.55 5.79
C ARG A 15 5.70 -1.08 4.76
N THR A 16 6.19 -1.55 3.62
CA THR A 16 5.31 -2.11 2.59
C THR A 16 4.71 -3.46 3.03
N LEU A 17 5.46 -4.24 3.78
CA LEU A 17 4.94 -5.49 4.35
C LEU A 17 3.83 -5.20 5.35
N LEU A 18 4.05 -4.23 6.24
CA LEU A 18 3.03 -3.83 7.22
C LEU A 18 1.76 -3.35 6.51
N PHE A 19 1.91 -2.53 5.47
CA PHE A 19 0.77 -2.05 4.71
C PHE A 19 -0.07 -3.20 4.17
N ALA A 20 0.56 -4.19 3.54
CA ALA A 20 -0.16 -5.35 2.99
C ALA A 20 -0.87 -6.14 4.10
N LYS A 21 -0.21 -6.33 5.24
CA LYS A 21 -0.82 -7.00 6.38
C LYS A 21 -2.03 -6.25 6.91
N GLU A 22 -1.92 -4.94 7.00
CA GLU A 22 -3.02 -4.09 7.48
C GLU A 22 -4.20 -4.13 6.51
N ILE A 23 -3.93 -4.16 5.21
CA ILE A 23 -4.98 -4.29 4.21
C ILE A 23 -5.72 -5.62 4.39
N ILE A 24 -4.99 -6.71 4.55
CA ILE A 24 -5.62 -8.03 4.74
C ILE A 24 -6.52 -8.01 5.97
N ALA A 25 -6.01 -7.49 7.09
CA ALA A 25 -6.79 -7.41 8.34
C ALA A 25 -8.02 -6.53 8.16
N PHE A 26 -7.86 -5.40 7.47
CA PHE A 26 -8.95 -4.46 7.24
C PHE A 26 -10.09 -5.07 6.42
N THR A 27 -9.76 -5.93 5.46
CA THR A 27 -10.79 -6.48 4.56
C THR A 27 -11.56 -7.66 5.15
N LYS A 28 -11.04 -8.30 6.21
CA LYS A 28 -11.68 -9.51 6.76
C LYS A 28 -13.12 -9.30 7.23
N PRO A 29 -13.43 -8.22 7.98
CA PRO A 29 -14.79 -8.05 8.48
C PRO A 29 -15.76 -7.38 7.52
N LEU A 30 -15.34 -7.06 6.31
CA LEU A 30 -16.19 -6.33 5.37
C LEU A 30 -17.37 -7.19 4.91
N PRO A 31 -18.53 -6.55 4.67
CA PRO A 31 -19.67 -7.30 4.11
C PRO A 31 -19.27 -7.96 2.79
N ARG A 32 -19.72 -9.18 2.59
CA ARG A 32 -19.38 -9.95 1.38
C ARG A 32 -20.40 -9.71 0.27
N THR A 33 -20.56 -8.44 -0.09
CA THR A 33 -21.37 -8.11 -1.27
C THR A 33 -20.58 -8.48 -2.52
N ILE A 34 -21.28 -8.60 -3.65
CA ILE A 34 -20.60 -8.91 -4.92
C ILE A 34 -19.51 -7.87 -5.20
N ALA A 35 -19.84 -6.59 -5.02
CA ALA A 35 -18.86 -5.53 -5.28
C ALA A 35 -17.65 -5.64 -4.36
N ASN A 36 -17.88 -5.76 -3.04
CA ASN A 36 -16.78 -5.84 -2.09
C ASN A 36 -15.87 -7.03 -2.36
N VAL A 37 -16.45 -8.20 -2.70
CA VAL A 37 -15.65 -9.38 -2.97
C VAL A 37 -14.67 -9.11 -4.13
N GLU A 38 -15.16 -8.52 -5.21
CA GLU A 38 -14.31 -8.23 -6.37
C GLU A 38 -13.27 -7.14 -6.07
N ILE A 39 -13.68 -6.11 -5.34
CA ILE A 39 -12.77 -5.01 -5.00
C ILE A 39 -11.67 -5.50 -4.06
N VAL A 40 -12.01 -6.32 -3.07
CA VAL A 40 -11.03 -6.87 -2.13
C VAL A 40 -9.95 -7.68 -2.85
N LYS A 41 -10.32 -8.45 -3.86
CA LYS A 41 -9.35 -9.21 -4.64
C LYS A 41 -8.32 -8.27 -5.27
N GLN A 42 -8.79 -7.19 -5.88
CA GLN A 42 -7.90 -6.22 -6.52
C GLN A 42 -7.04 -5.48 -5.50
N LEU A 43 -7.63 -5.13 -4.39
CA LEU A 43 -6.91 -4.42 -3.33
C LEU A 43 -5.79 -5.26 -2.74
N ILE A 44 -6.07 -6.51 -2.40
CA ILE A 44 -5.07 -7.40 -1.83
C ILE A 44 -3.93 -7.60 -2.83
N ARG A 45 -4.26 -7.79 -4.11
CA ARG A 45 -3.26 -7.95 -5.15
C ARG A 45 -2.38 -6.71 -5.26
N SER A 46 -2.98 -5.53 -5.37
CA SER A 46 -2.20 -4.30 -5.55
C SER A 46 -1.37 -3.97 -4.31
N ALA A 47 -1.95 -4.15 -3.12
CA ALA A 47 -1.23 -3.87 -1.87
C ALA A 47 -0.01 -4.79 -1.72
N GLY A 48 -0.16 -6.08 -2.05
CA GLY A 48 0.98 -7.01 -2.02
C GLY A 48 2.02 -6.67 -3.06
N SER A 49 1.59 -6.18 -4.22
CA SER A 49 2.51 -5.83 -5.30
C SER A 49 3.42 -4.66 -4.97
N VAL A 50 3.00 -3.76 -4.07
CA VAL A 50 3.86 -2.65 -3.66
C VAL A 50 5.17 -3.18 -3.08
N GLY A 51 5.07 -4.04 -2.07
CA GLY A 51 6.26 -4.60 -1.43
C GLY A 51 7.01 -5.58 -2.31
N ALA A 52 6.29 -6.39 -3.08
CA ALA A 52 6.93 -7.36 -3.98
C ALA A 52 7.82 -6.64 -5.00
N ASN A 53 7.34 -5.54 -5.58
CA ASN A 53 8.14 -4.78 -6.54
C ASN A 53 9.27 -4.03 -5.86
N TYR A 54 9.10 -3.62 -4.61
CA TYR A 54 10.21 -3.00 -3.88
C TYR A 54 11.35 -4.01 -3.65
N ILE A 55 11.02 -5.27 -3.34
CA ILE A 55 12.02 -6.32 -3.22
C ILE A 55 12.76 -6.48 -4.55
N GLU A 56 12.03 -6.50 -5.67
CA GLU A 56 12.63 -6.60 -6.99
C GLU A 56 13.52 -5.41 -7.31
N ALA A 57 13.12 -4.21 -6.90
CA ALA A 57 13.92 -3.01 -7.10
C ALA A 57 15.27 -3.14 -6.42
N ASN A 58 15.29 -3.66 -5.19
CA ASN A 58 16.52 -3.82 -4.43
C ASN A 58 17.45 -4.87 -5.02
N GLU A 59 16.93 -5.77 -5.86
CA GLU A 59 17.73 -6.78 -6.54
C GLU A 59 18.04 -6.39 -7.99
N ALA A 60 17.66 -5.18 -8.40
CA ALA A 60 17.83 -4.75 -9.78
C ALA A 60 19.31 -4.67 -10.16
N LEU A 61 19.64 -5.07 -11.36
CA LEU A 61 21.00 -5.11 -11.85
C LEU A 61 21.42 -3.82 -12.56
N SER A 62 20.47 -2.90 -12.78
CA SER A 62 20.75 -1.64 -13.44
C SER A 62 19.93 -0.54 -12.81
N LYS A 63 20.40 0.69 -13.01
CA LYS A 63 19.70 1.88 -12.56
C LYS A 63 18.32 2.01 -13.24
N LYS A 64 18.27 1.64 -14.51
CA LYS A 64 17.05 1.68 -15.30
C LYS A 64 16.01 0.71 -14.73
N ASP A 65 16.43 -0.52 -14.42
CA ASP A 65 15.57 -1.52 -13.82
C ASP A 65 15.07 -1.08 -12.46
N PHE A 66 15.97 -0.54 -11.64
CA PHE A 66 15.59 -0.03 -10.32
C PHE A 66 14.50 1.02 -10.44
N SER A 67 14.72 2.01 -11.29
CA SER A 67 13.76 3.11 -11.49
C SER A 67 12.42 2.58 -11.97
N MET A 68 12.42 1.64 -12.90
CA MET A 68 11.19 1.03 -13.40
C MET A 68 10.42 0.34 -12.29
N ARG A 69 11.11 -0.45 -11.45
CA ARG A 69 10.46 -1.16 -10.35
C ARG A 69 9.86 -0.20 -9.33
N ILE A 70 10.56 0.89 -9.02
CA ILE A 70 10.04 1.90 -8.08
C ILE A 70 8.80 2.57 -8.67
N LYS A 71 8.78 2.83 -9.97
CA LYS A 71 7.60 3.38 -10.64
C LYS A 71 6.41 2.44 -10.54
N ILE A 72 6.66 1.12 -10.62
CA ILE A 72 5.60 0.13 -10.43
C ILE A 72 5.09 0.17 -8.99
N CYS A 73 6.00 0.27 -8.01
CA CYS A 73 5.59 0.43 -6.60
C CYS A 73 4.63 1.61 -6.45
N ARG A 74 4.98 2.74 -7.04
CA ARG A 74 4.14 3.93 -6.97
C ARG A 74 2.78 3.70 -7.63
N LYS A 75 2.78 3.07 -8.79
CA LYS A 75 1.55 2.75 -9.51
C LYS A 75 0.63 1.87 -8.64
N GLU A 76 1.20 0.83 -8.03
CA GLU A 76 0.40 -0.09 -7.22
C GLU A 76 -0.14 0.59 -5.96
N CYS A 77 0.60 1.54 -5.40
CA CYS A 77 0.07 2.35 -4.30
C CYS A 77 -1.16 3.14 -4.73
N LYS A 78 -1.09 3.76 -5.90
CA LYS A 78 -2.22 4.55 -6.42
C LYS A 78 -3.42 3.66 -6.70
N GLU A 79 -3.19 2.46 -7.23
CA GLU A 79 -4.28 1.51 -7.46
C GLU A 79 -4.89 1.06 -6.13
N SER A 80 -4.06 0.79 -5.12
CA SER A 80 -4.56 0.42 -3.80
C SER A 80 -5.44 1.51 -3.21
N GLN A 81 -5.04 2.77 -3.38
CA GLN A 81 -5.85 3.90 -2.93
C GLN A 81 -7.21 3.92 -3.60
N TYR A 82 -7.22 3.68 -4.91
CA TYR A 82 -8.46 3.64 -5.68
C TYR A 82 -9.40 2.56 -5.15
N TRP A 83 -8.89 1.34 -4.96
CA TRP A 83 -9.72 0.23 -4.47
C TRP A 83 -10.22 0.49 -3.06
N LEU A 84 -9.39 1.06 -2.18
CA LEU A 84 -9.80 1.43 -0.83
C LEU A 84 -10.98 2.38 -0.85
N ARG A 85 -10.97 3.33 -1.78
CA ARG A 85 -12.02 4.33 -1.86
C ARG A 85 -13.33 3.80 -2.41
N LEU A 86 -13.29 2.66 -3.08
CA LEU A 86 -14.50 2.03 -3.62
C LEU A 86 -15.21 1.13 -2.61
N LEU A 87 -14.50 0.65 -1.59
CA LEU A 87 -15.08 -0.27 -0.61
C LEU A 87 -16.12 0.41 0.25
N GLU A 88 -17.10 -0.37 0.70
CA GLU A 88 -18.12 0.10 1.63
C GLU A 88 -18.18 -0.82 2.84
N GLY A 89 -18.10 -0.24 4.03
CA GLY A 89 -18.22 -0.95 5.28
C GLY A 89 -19.38 -0.44 6.08
N LYS A 90 -19.74 -1.17 7.14
CA LYS A 90 -20.89 -0.84 7.97
C LYS A 90 -20.56 -0.65 9.44
N GLU A 91 -19.39 -1.12 9.87
CA GLU A 91 -19.05 -1.04 11.29
C GLU A 91 -18.59 0.36 11.67
N ASP A 92 -18.83 0.70 12.94
CA ASP A 92 -18.37 1.97 13.46
C ASP A 92 -16.85 2.06 13.37
N GLY A 93 -16.37 3.21 12.93
CA GLY A 93 -14.94 3.43 12.79
C GLY A 93 -14.33 2.90 11.51
N TRP A 94 -15.11 2.21 10.67
CA TRP A 94 -14.60 1.68 9.42
C TRP A 94 -14.07 2.77 8.49
N ASP A 95 -14.83 3.86 8.35
CA ASP A 95 -14.43 4.98 7.49
C ASP A 95 -13.11 5.57 7.95
N SER A 96 -12.95 5.74 9.26
CA SER A 96 -11.72 6.29 9.81
C SER A 96 -10.53 5.37 9.52
N ARG A 97 -10.72 4.07 9.67
CA ARG A 97 -9.68 3.09 9.39
C ARG A 97 -9.30 3.10 7.91
N ARG A 98 -10.31 3.14 7.03
CA ARG A 98 -10.08 3.26 5.58
C ARG A 98 -9.26 4.50 5.27
N ASP A 99 -9.63 5.64 5.86
CA ASP A 99 -8.95 6.89 5.60
C ASP A 99 -7.49 6.86 6.05
N GLN A 100 -7.19 6.17 7.15
CA GLN A 100 -5.81 6.00 7.59
C GLN A 100 -5.00 5.21 6.57
N LEU A 101 -5.60 4.16 5.99
CA LEU A 101 -4.91 3.37 4.97
C LEU A 101 -4.72 4.17 3.68
N VAL A 102 -5.70 5.01 3.31
CA VAL A 102 -5.57 5.91 2.16
C VAL A 102 -4.40 6.88 2.41
N LYS A 103 -4.30 7.45 3.62
CA LYS A 103 -3.19 8.35 3.95
C LYS A 103 -1.85 7.65 3.82
N GLU A 104 -1.77 6.39 4.19
CA GLU A 104 -0.53 5.64 4.05
C GLU A 104 -0.15 5.49 2.58
N THR A 105 -1.12 5.25 1.69
CA THR A 105 -0.81 5.19 0.25
C THR A 105 -0.27 6.53 -0.24
N VAL A 106 -0.86 7.63 0.21
CA VAL A 106 -0.40 8.97 -0.18
C VAL A 106 1.05 9.19 0.26
N GLU A 107 1.39 8.79 1.50
CA GLU A 107 2.75 8.91 2.00
C GLU A 107 3.74 8.09 1.20
N MET A 108 3.39 6.83 0.91
CA MET A 108 4.27 5.96 0.14
C MET A 108 4.47 6.47 -1.29
N VAL A 109 3.41 7.01 -1.91
CA VAL A 109 3.55 7.61 -3.25
C VAL A 109 4.58 8.73 -3.23
N LYS A 110 4.56 9.58 -2.19
CA LYS A 110 5.55 10.66 -2.05
C LYS A 110 6.96 10.11 -1.90
N ILE A 111 7.12 9.06 -1.11
CA ILE A 111 8.43 8.44 -0.89
C ILE A 111 8.95 7.85 -2.20
N PHE A 112 8.13 7.10 -2.92
CA PHE A 112 8.56 6.50 -4.18
C PHE A 112 8.87 7.57 -5.22
N THR A 113 8.08 8.65 -5.26
CA THR A 113 8.34 9.77 -6.16
C THR A 113 9.70 10.39 -5.88
N ALA A 114 10.03 10.59 -4.59
CA ALA A 114 11.33 11.15 -4.20
C ALA A 114 12.48 10.23 -4.63
N ILE A 115 12.30 8.91 -4.49
CA ILE A 115 13.32 7.95 -4.92
C ILE A 115 13.52 8.03 -6.43
N ILE A 116 12.44 8.11 -7.19
CA ILE A 116 12.51 8.21 -8.66
C ILE A 116 13.27 9.48 -9.06
N GLU A 117 12.96 10.61 -8.43
CA GLU A 117 13.63 11.87 -8.75
C GLU A 117 15.12 11.83 -8.47
N LYS A 118 15.51 11.20 -7.36
CA LYS A 118 16.92 11.06 -7.02
C LYS A 118 17.68 10.11 -7.95
N SER A 119 16.96 9.25 -8.66
CA SER A 119 17.57 8.25 -9.52
C SER A 119 17.74 8.74 -10.97
N LYS A 120 17.33 9.96 -11.26
CA LYS A 120 17.46 10.54 -12.60
C LYS A 120 18.88 10.97 -12.89
#